data_48b77895bcc2b410b0474ad2bd1c5b4f
#
_entry.id   48b77895bcc2b410b0474ad2bd1c5b4f
#
_cell.length_a   1.000
_cell.length_b   1.000
_cell.length_c   1.000
_cell.angle_alpha   90.00
_cell.angle_beta   90.00
_cell.angle_gamma   90.00
#
_symmetry.space_group_name_H-M   'P 1'
#
loop_
_entity.id
_entity.type
_entity.pdbx_description
1 polymer ?
#
loop_
_entity_poly.entity_id
_entity_poly.type
_entity_poly.pdbx_seq_one_letter_code
_entity_poly.pdbx_strand_id
1 'polypeptide(L)'
;GVVLCALVANSHEANVALFFYWIMFLFANLGAFSMLWVARCDDVVCWDKRFKHPYEKFSGLIKILPSYAVIMGIFMIALAGIPPFSVFWGKMVLISSLIKSDYVVLSLIIMINSAIAIYYYLKLIVFMFLKEPIVKDKNIYISNVSMALKVIVGVAVAGTVFAFLFSGAILEFIEHFVFASGF
;
A
#
# COMPACT_ATOMS: atom_id res chain seq x y z
N GLY A 1 14.15 3.93 1.88
CA GLY A 1 14.38 4.47 3.23
C GLY A 1 14.25 3.39 4.28
N VAL A 2 13.06 2.82 4.46
CA VAL A 2 12.75 1.83 5.52
C VAL A 2 13.69 0.62 5.47
N VAL A 3 13.92 0.04 4.29
CA VAL A 3 14.84 -1.09 4.08
C VAL A 3 16.27 -0.77 4.50
N LEU A 4 16.76 0.43 4.14
CA LEU A 4 18.11 0.85 4.50
C LEU A 4 18.30 0.98 6.02
N CYS A 5 17.28 1.41 6.74
CA CYS A 5 17.33 1.50 8.20
C CYS A 5 17.50 0.12 8.86
N ALA A 6 16.81 -0.90 8.35
CA ALA A 6 16.97 -2.27 8.84
C ALA A 6 18.36 -2.84 8.56
N LEU A 7 18.90 -2.57 7.37
CA LEU A 7 20.27 -3.01 7.01
C LEU A 7 21.35 -2.33 7.86
N VAL A 8 21.14 -1.07 8.23
CA VAL A 8 22.09 -0.35 9.13
C VAL A 8 22.08 -0.95 10.54
N ALA A 9 20.92 -1.38 11.03
CA ALA A 9 20.81 -2.02 12.33
C ALA A 9 21.54 -3.36 12.41
N ASN A 10 21.64 -4.08 11.29
CA ASN A 10 22.37 -5.34 11.12
C ASN A 10 22.20 -6.33 12.28
N SER A 11 20.97 -6.42 12.82
CA SER A 11 20.62 -7.36 13.87
C SER A 11 19.65 -8.40 13.33
N HIS A 12 19.67 -9.61 13.91
CA HIS A 12 18.75 -10.69 13.53
C HIS A 12 17.29 -10.23 13.61
N GLU A 13 16.90 -9.53 14.69
CA GLU A 13 15.55 -8.98 14.84
C GLU A 13 15.20 -7.96 13.74
N ALA A 14 16.16 -7.12 13.33
CA ALA A 14 15.94 -6.15 12.26
C ALA A 14 15.76 -6.82 10.90
N ASN A 15 16.49 -7.90 10.63
CA ASN A 15 16.34 -8.68 9.40
C ASN A 15 14.98 -9.38 9.34
N VAL A 16 14.54 -10.01 10.42
CA VAL A 16 13.19 -10.60 10.53
C VAL A 16 12.11 -9.54 10.29
N ALA A 17 12.25 -8.38 10.95
CA ALA A 17 11.33 -7.26 10.81
C ALA A 17 11.27 -6.72 9.38
N LEU A 18 12.42 -6.68 8.69
CA LEU A 18 12.52 -6.25 7.30
C LEU A 18 11.74 -7.16 6.35
N PHE A 19 11.95 -8.47 6.42
CA PHE A 19 11.23 -9.44 5.58
C PHE A 19 9.74 -9.44 5.88
N PHE A 20 9.37 -9.33 7.15
CA PHE A 20 7.98 -9.22 7.55
C PHE A 20 7.32 -7.96 6.96
N TYR A 21 7.95 -6.79 7.10
CA TYR A 21 7.47 -5.56 6.48
C TYR A 21 7.36 -5.69 4.95
N TRP A 22 8.32 -6.31 4.30
CA TRP A 22 8.32 -6.49 2.85
C TRP A 22 7.15 -7.33 2.36
N ILE A 23 6.85 -8.44 3.01
CA ILE A 23 5.72 -9.30 2.67
C ILE A 23 4.41 -8.52 2.80
N MET A 24 4.22 -7.81 3.93
CA MET A 24 3.01 -7.00 4.15
C MET A 24 2.87 -5.88 3.12
N PHE A 25 3.96 -5.21 2.80
CA PHE A 25 4.00 -4.13 1.81
C PHE A 25 3.77 -4.63 0.38
N LEU A 26 4.24 -5.83 0.05
CA LEU A 26 4.11 -6.41 -1.28
C LEU A 26 2.64 -6.54 -1.70
N PHE A 27 1.78 -7.10 -0.85
CA PHE A 27 0.36 -7.29 -1.16
C PHE A 27 -0.35 -5.96 -1.36
N ALA A 28 -0.16 -5.00 -0.47
CA ALA A 28 -0.80 -3.69 -0.58
C ALA A 28 -0.33 -2.93 -1.83
N ASN A 29 0.97 -3.01 -2.14
CA ASN A 29 1.57 -2.33 -3.28
C ASN A 29 1.15 -2.97 -4.61
N LEU A 30 1.19 -4.30 -4.70
CA LEU A 30 0.71 -5.04 -5.87
C LEU A 30 -0.75 -4.70 -6.18
N GLY A 31 -1.61 -4.68 -5.15
CA GLY A 31 -3.01 -4.31 -5.28
C GLY A 31 -3.21 -2.87 -5.74
N ALA A 32 -2.51 -1.92 -5.14
CA ALA A 32 -2.60 -0.51 -5.49
C ALA A 32 -2.18 -0.26 -6.95
N PHE A 33 -1.05 -0.81 -7.40
CA PHE A 33 -0.60 -0.67 -8.79
C PHE A 33 -1.52 -1.39 -9.77
N SER A 34 -2.04 -2.57 -9.42
CA SER A 34 -3.03 -3.26 -10.24
C SER A 34 -4.30 -2.43 -10.41
N MET A 35 -4.75 -1.75 -9.35
CA MET A 35 -5.92 -0.86 -9.42
C MET A 35 -5.64 0.40 -10.24
N LEU A 36 -4.44 0.97 -10.17
CA LEU A 36 -4.04 2.08 -11.05
C LEU A 36 -4.06 1.66 -12.52
N TRP A 37 -3.64 0.44 -12.82
CA TRP A 37 -3.70 -0.12 -14.16
C TRP A 37 -5.13 -0.33 -14.66
N VAL A 38 -6.03 -0.83 -13.81
CA VAL A 38 -7.46 -0.99 -14.11
C VAL A 38 -8.14 0.36 -14.32
N ALA A 39 -7.80 1.36 -13.52
CA ALA A 39 -8.36 2.70 -13.59
C ALA A 39 -7.66 3.61 -14.62
N ARG A 40 -6.81 3.03 -15.49
CA ARG A 40 -6.20 3.82 -16.55
C ARG A 40 -7.28 4.28 -17.53
N CYS A 41 -7.21 5.54 -17.85
CA CYS A 41 -8.07 6.19 -18.81
C CYS A 41 -7.58 5.88 -20.24
N ASP A 42 -8.50 5.88 -21.19
CA ASP A 42 -8.14 5.75 -22.61
C ASP A 42 -7.33 6.98 -23.05
N ASP A 43 -6.20 6.78 -23.72
CA ASP A 43 -5.20 7.82 -24.01
C ASP A 43 -5.78 9.05 -24.72
N VAL A 44 -6.79 8.87 -25.57
CA VAL A 44 -7.43 9.95 -26.32
C VAL A 44 -8.17 10.93 -25.40
N VAL A 45 -8.75 10.46 -24.31
CA VAL A 45 -9.59 11.25 -23.41
C VAL A 45 -8.78 11.84 -22.24
N CYS A 46 -7.70 11.15 -21.83
CA CYS A 46 -6.86 11.59 -20.74
C CYS A 46 -5.96 12.79 -21.09
N TRP A 47 -5.64 12.96 -22.35
CA TRP A 47 -4.85 14.11 -22.84
C TRP A 47 -5.70 15.38 -23.04
N ASP A 48 -7.01 15.28 -22.84
CA ASP A 48 -7.87 16.47 -22.86
C ASP A 48 -7.48 17.36 -21.66
N LYS A 49 -7.24 18.64 -21.91
CA LYS A 49 -6.81 19.72 -20.98
C LYS A 49 -7.72 19.92 -19.76
N ARG A 50 -8.69 19.03 -19.52
CA ARG A 50 -9.65 19.07 -18.41
C ARG A 50 -9.03 18.74 -17.05
N PHE A 51 -7.95 17.96 -17.01
CA PHE A 51 -7.30 17.58 -15.77
C PHE A 51 -6.08 18.46 -15.51
N LYS A 52 -6.15 19.33 -14.51
CA LYS A 52 -5.03 20.18 -14.08
C LYS A 52 -3.98 19.38 -13.28
N HIS A 53 -4.43 18.34 -12.58
CA HIS A 53 -3.57 17.50 -11.73
C HIS A 53 -3.85 16.01 -11.93
N PRO A 54 -2.84 15.12 -11.78
CA PRO A 54 -3.00 13.68 -11.93
C PRO A 54 -4.09 13.06 -11.02
N TYR A 55 -4.32 13.64 -9.83
CA TYR A 55 -5.34 13.17 -8.90
C TYR A 55 -6.77 13.46 -9.38
N GLU A 56 -6.96 14.47 -10.22
CA GLU A 56 -8.29 14.90 -10.67
C GLU A 56 -9.00 13.86 -11.50
N LYS A 57 -8.26 12.99 -12.20
CA LYS A 57 -8.87 11.88 -12.94
C LYS A 57 -9.57 10.85 -12.03
N PHE A 58 -9.20 10.80 -10.75
CA PHE A 58 -9.85 9.95 -9.76
C PHE A 58 -10.99 10.66 -9.01
N SER A 59 -11.26 11.95 -9.32
CA SER A 59 -12.29 12.73 -8.63
C SER A 59 -13.67 12.09 -8.79
N GLY A 60 -14.32 11.85 -7.65
CA GLY A 60 -15.67 11.30 -7.62
C GLY A 60 -15.77 9.86 -8.10
N LEU A 61 -14.70 9.10 -8.10
CA LEU A 61 -14.66 7.70 -8.56
C LEU A 61 -15.71 6.84 -7.84
N ILE A 62 -16.02 7.14 -6.57
CA ILE A 62 -17.06 6.45 -5.81
C ILE A 62 -18.44 6.56 -6.46
N LYS A 63 -18.76 7.66 -7.13
CA LYS A 63 -20.04 7.87 -7.80
C LYS A 63 -20.14 7.18 -9.17
N ILE A 64 -18.99 6.92 -9.80
CA ILE A 64 -18.90 6.32 -11.13
C ILE A 64 -18.73 4.81 -11.02
N LEU A 65 -17.78 4.37 -10.20
CA LEU A 65 -17.34 2.98 -10.02
C LEU A 65 -17.12 2.68 -8.52
N PRO A 66 -18.18 2.48 -7.74
CA PRO A 66 -18.08 2.34 -6.29
C PRO A 66 -17.19 1.19 -5.86
N SER A 67 -17.27 0.02 -6.48
CA SER A 67 -16.46 -1.14 -6.12
C SER A 67 -14.96 -0.88 -6.30
N TYR A 68 -14.58 -0.22 -7.39
CA TYR A 68 -13.17 0.12 -7.65
C TYR A 68 -12.66 1.18 -6.68
N ALA A 69 -13.47 2.18 -6.38
CA ALA A 69 -13.12 3.22 -5.42
C ALA A 69 -12.88 2.65 -4.02
N VAL A 70 -13.73 1.73 -3.57
CA VAL A 70 -13.59 1.06 -2.26
C VAL A 70 -12.33 0.20 -2.21
N ILE A 71 -12.09 -0.64 -3.21
CA ILE A 71 -10.89 -1.50 -3.29
C ILE A 71 -9.62 -0.64 -3.29
N MET A 72 -9.59 0.41 -4.12
CA MET A 72 -8.47 1.34 -4.16
C MET A 72 -8.28 2.06 -2.82
N GLY A 73 -9.38 2.46 -2.16
CA GLY A 73 -9.37 3.06 -0.83
C GLY A 73 -8.72 2.15 0.22
N ILE A 74 -9.05 0.85 0.23
CA ILE A 74 -8.46 -0.15 1.12
C ILE A 74 -6.93 -0.19 0.95
N PHE A 75 -6.44 -0.26 -0.30
CA PHE A 75 -5.00 -0.26 -0.55
C PHE A 75 -4.32 1.05 -0.13
N MET A 76 -4.96 2.20 -0.36
CA MET A 76 -4.41 3.49 0.06
C MET A 76 -4.31 3.61 1.57
N ILE A 77 -5.32 3.17 2.33
CA ILE A 77 -5.29 3.16 3.80
C ILE A 77 -4.24 2.18 4.31
N ALA A 78 -4.13 1.01 3.68
CA ALA A 78 -3.12 0.02 4.03
C ALA A 78 -1.69 0.55 3.81
N LEU A 79 -1.41 1.17 2.66
CA LEU A 79 -0.11 1.78 2.35
C LEU A 79 0.22 2.99 3.25
N ALA A 80 -0.79 3.75 3.64
CA ALA A 80 -0.65 4.80 4.65
C ALA A 80 -0.12 4.21 5.98
N GLY A 81 -0.41 2.94 6.24
CA GLY A 81 -0.03 2.27 7.49
C GLY A 81 -0.96 2.64 8.63
N ILE A 82 -2.26 2.66 8.35
CA ILE A 82 -3.31 2.90 9.35
C ILE A 82 -3.83 1.55 9.85
N PRO A 83 -3.98 1.33 11.18
CA PRO A 83 -4.63 0.13 11.69
C PRO A 83 -6.04 -0.02 11.10
N PRO A 84 -6.54 -1.22 10.84
CA PRO A 84 -6.05 -2.55 11.21
C PRO A 84 -5.21 -3.27 10.13
N PHE A 85 -4.74 -2.56 9.12
CA PHE A 85 -4.08 -3.20 7.97
C PHE A 85 -2.65 -3.68 8.26
N SER A 86 -2.23 -4.70 7.49
CA SER A 86 -0.98 -5.44 7.68
C SER A 86 0.29 -4.57 7.62
N VAL A 87 0.34 -3.56 6.75
CA VAL A 87 1.52 -2.66 6.60
C VAL A 87 1.82 -1.89 7.89
N PHE A 88 0.79 -1.53 8.67
CA PHE A 88 0.99 -0.91 10.00
C PHE A 88 1.83 -1.79 10.91
N TRP A 89 1.48 -3.06 11.01
CA TRP A 89 2.18 -4.03 11.86
C TRP A 89 3.62 -4.25 11.40
N GLY A 90 3.84 -4.33 10.07
CA GLY A 90 5.19 -4.42 9.53
C GLY A 90 6.08 -3.23 9.93
N LYS A 91 5.55 -2.01 9.89
CA LYS A 91 6.26 -0.81 10.35
C LYS A 91 6.51 -0.84 11.86
N MET A 92 5.53 -1.27 12.66
CA MET A 92 5.65 -1.33 14.12
C MET A 92 6.73 -2.32 14.56
N VAL A 93 6.77 -3.52 13.98
CA VAL A 93 7.80 -4.53 14.27
C VAL A 93 9.19 -3.97 13.92
N LEU A 94 9.33 -3.32 12.77
CA LEU A 94 10.60 -2.74 12.35
C LEU A 94 11.05 -1.59 13.25
N ILE A 95 10.16 -0.68 13.63
CA ILE A 95 10.47 0.41 14.55
C ILE A 95 10.90 -0.15 15.92
N SER A 96 10.20 -1.18 16.40
CA SER A 96 10.54 -1.84 17.67
C SER A 96 11.94 -2.47 17.62
N SER A 97 12.31 -3.15 16.53
CA SER A 97 13.63 -3.75 16.37
C SER A 97 14.75 -2.70 16.33
N LEU A 98 14.52 -1.55 15.67
CA LEU A 98 15.47 -0.45 15.62
C LEU A 98 15.70 0.18 17.01
N ILE A 99 14.63 0.35 17.79
CA ILE A 99 14.74 0.88 19.15
C ILE A 99 15.54 -0.06 20.04
N LYS A 100 15.31 -1.37 19.95
CA LYS A 100 16.06 -2.38 20.69
C LYS A 100 17.56 -2.42 20.31
N SER A 101 17.88 -2.05 19.07
CA SER A 101 19.25 -1.96 18.57
C SER A 101 19.89 -0.57 18.80
N ASP A 102 19.31 0.28 19.66
CA ASP A 102 19.78 1.65 20.00
C ASP A 102 19.75 2.65 18.82
N TYR A 103 19.09 2.33 17.69
CA TYR A 103 18.93 3.24 16.55
C TYR A 103 17.66 4.10 16.66
N VAL A 104 17.46 4.79 17.77
CA VAL A 104 16.27 5.61 18.06
C VAL A 104 16.07 6.72 17.02
N VAL A 105 17.13 7.35 16.53
CA VAL A 105 17.06 8.41 15.52
C VAL A 105 16.50 7.89 14.21
N LEU A 106 16.90 6.69 13.78
CA LEU A 106 16.37 6.06 12.57
C LEU A 106 14.88 5.72 12.72
N SER A 107 14.47 5.27 13.89
CA SER A 107 13.06 5.02 14.22
C SER A 107 12.21 6.28 14.08
N LEU A 108 12.69 7.43 14.59
CA LEU A 108 12.01 8.72 14.45
C LEU A 108 11.90 9.16 12.98
N ILE A 109 12.94 8.97 12.19
CA ILE A 109 12.92 9.28 10.75
C ILE A 109 11.86 8.43 10.02
N ILE A 110 11.75 7.14 10.33
CA ILE A 110 10.71 6.27 9.76
C ILE A 110 9.31 6.75 10.15
N MET A 111 9.11 7.15 11.39
CA MET A 111 7.82 7.66 11.87
C MET A 111 7.42 8.96 11.15
N ILE A 112 8.33 9.91 11.02
CA ILE A 112 8.10 11.19 10.32
C ILE A 112 7.80 10.92 8.83
N ASN A 113 8.59 10.08 8.16
CA ASN A 113 8.34 9.72 6.76
C ASN A 113 6.99 9.01 6.58
N SER A 114 6.58 8.18 7.55
CA SER A 114 5.27 7.54 7.52
C SER A 114 4.14 8.54 7.67
N ALA A 115 4.29 9.56 8.53
CA ALA A 115 3.31 10.64 8.68
C ALA A 115 3.15 11.47 7.38
N ILE A 116 4.26 11.76 6.70
CA ILE A 116 4.24 12.43 5.40
C ILE A 116 3.52 11.55 4.35
N ALA A 117 3.81 10.25 4.33
CA ALA A 117 3.18 9.32 3.41
C ALA A 117 1.66 9.23 3.61
N ILE A 118 1.16 9.26 4.84
CA ILE A 118 -0.27 9.30 5.15
C ILE A 118 -0.96 10.45 4.42
N TYR A 119 -0.37 11.63 4.41
CA TYR A 119 -0.93 12.80 3.72
C TYR A 119 -1.17 12.53 2.23
N TYR A 120 -0.20 11.93 1.53
CA TYR A 120 -0.33 11.66 0.09
C TYR A 120 -1.39 10.61 -0.22
N TYR A 121 -1.46 9.54 0.57
CA TYR A 121 -2.45 8.48 0.37
C TYR A 121 -3.86 8.97 0.72
N LEU A 122 -4.04 9.70 1.82
CA LEU A 122 -5.32 10.28 2.19
C LEU A 122 -5.80 11.34 1.18
N LYS A 123 -4.88 12.11 0.60
CA LYS A 123 -5.23 13.07 -0.45
C LYS A 123 -5.91 12.38 -1.64
N LEU A 124 -5.43 11.23 -2.09
CA LEU A 124 -6.07 10.47 -3.16
C LEU A 124 -7.48 9.98 -2.74
N ILE A 125 -7.64 9.50 -1.52
CA ILE A 125 -8.94 9.08 -0.97
C ILE A 125 -9.93 10.25 -0.97
N VAL A 126 -9.50 11.44 -0.53
CA VAL A 126 -10.33 12.64 -0.56
C VAL A 126 -10.81 12.96 -1.99
N PHE A 127 -9.94 12.84 -2.99
CA PHE A 127 -10.35 13.03 -4.38
C PHE A 127 -11.37 12.00 -4.84
N MET A 128 -11.18 10.72 -4.51
CA MET A 128 -12.04 9.62 -4.94
C MET A 128 -13.42 9.66 -4.29
N PHE A 129 -13.51 10.02 -3.02
CA PHE A 129 -14.73 9.88 -2.21
C PHE A 129 -15.49 11.21 -2.02
N LEU A 130 -14.78 12.33 -1.88
CA LEU A 130 -15.39 13.60 -1.47
C LEU A 130 -15.54 14.62 -2.60
N LYS A 131 -14.76 14.50 -3.68
CA LYS A 131 -14.89 15.43 -4.81
C LYS A 131 -15.93 14.97 -5.83
N GLU A 132 -16.48 15.94 -6.56
CA GLU A 132 -17.38 15.66 -7.67
C GLU A 132 -16.60 15.12 -8.89
N PRO A 133 -17.20 14.18 -9.64
CA PRO A 133 -16.58 13.65 -10.84
C PRO A 133 -16.51 14.73 -11.93
N ILE A 134 -15.33 14.93 -12.51
CA ILE A 134 -15.13 15.85 -13.63
C ILE A 134 -15.73 15.25 -14.91
N VAL A 135 -15.67 13.95 -15.07
CA VAL A 135 -16.23 13.21 -16.19
C VAL A 135 -17.20 12.16 -15.67
N LYS A 136 -18.43 12.17 -16.16
CA LYS A 136 -19.52 11.28 -15.68
C LYS A 136 -19.63 9.99 -16.48
N ASP A 137 -18.87 9.82 -17.55
CA ASP A 137 -18.97 8.65 -18.42
C ASP A 137 -18.14 7.49 -17.88
N LYS A 138 -18.79 6.34 -17.64
CA LYS A 138 -18.15 5.12 -17.14
C LYS A 138 -17.17 4.52 -18.14
N ASN A 139 -17.42 4.70 -19.44
CA ASN A 139 -16.64 4.08 -20.50
C ASN A 139 -15.22 4.65 -20.62
N ILE A 140 -14.96 5.78 -19.99
CA ILE A 140 -13.65 6.41 -19.98
C ILE A 140 -12.65 5.66 -19.11
N TYR A 141 -13.11 4.97 -18.06
CA TYR A 141 -12.24 4.37 -17.05
C TYR A 141 -11.93 2.89 -17.27
N ILE A 142 -12.66 2.17 -18.11
CA ILE A 142 -12.52 0.72 -18.19
C ILE A 142 -12.50 0.24 -19.65
N SER A 143 -11.33 -0.07 -20.10
CA SER A 143 -11.14 -1.08 -21.12
C SER A 143 -11.11 -2.46 -20.42
N ASN A 144 -11.64 -3.46 -21.08
CA ASN A 144 -11.75 -4.86 -20.75
C ASN A 144 -10.72 -5.38 -19.73
N VAL A 145 -11.12 -5.50 -18.46
CA VAL A 145 -10.27 -5.98 -17.37
C VAL A 145 -10.09 -7.50 -17.53
N SER A 146 -8.86 -7.94 -17.78
CA SER A 146 -8.55 -9.36 -17.91
C SER A 146 -8.87 -10.15 -16.64
N MET A 147 -9.23 -11.43 -16.79
CA MET A 147 -9.52 -12.31 -15.65
C MET A 147 -8.30 -12.42 -14.71
N ALA A 148 -7.10 -12.49 -15.28
CA ALA A 148 -5.85 -12.52 -14.52
C ALA A 148 -5.71 -11.32 -13.59
N LEU A 149 -6.04 -10.11 -14.06
CA LEU A 149 -5.95 -8.89 -13.24
C LEU A 149 -6.97 -8.88 -12.10
N LYS A 150 -8.17 -9.41 -12.33
CA LYS A 150 -9.18 -9.59 -11.26
C LYS A 150 -8.70 -10.54 -10.16
N VAL A 151 -8.07 -11.64 -10.55
CA VAL A 151 -7.47 -12.61 -9.62
C VAL A 151 -6.36 -11.96 -8.82
N ILE A 152 -5.44 -11.24 -9.47
CA ILE A 152 -4.34 -10.53 -8.79
C ILE A 152 -4.87 -9.53 -7.76
N VAL A 153 -5.86 -8.72 -8.13
CA VAL A 153 -6.49 -7.76 -7.20
C VAL A 153 -7.18 -8.49 -6.05
N GLY A 154 -7.88 -9.60 -6.32
CA GLY A 154 -8.53 -10.41 -5.28
C GLY A 154 -7.52 -10.98 -4.28
N VAL A 155 -6.42 -11.56 -4.77
CA VAL A 155 -5.32 -12.08 -3.92
C VAL A 155 -4.67 -10.95 -3.12
N ALA A 156 -4.44 -9.80 -3.75
CA ALA A 156 -3.85 -8.63 -3.09
C ALA A 156 -4.75 -8.08 -1.98
N VAL A 157 -6.07 -7.99 -2.20
CA VAL A 157 -7.04 -7.58 -1.15
C VAL A 157 -7.03 -8.59 0.00
N ALA A 158 -7.13 -9.89 -0.32
CA ALA A 158 -7.09 -10.94 0.70
C ALA A 158 -5.79 -10.87 1.52
N GLY A 159 -4.63 -10.78 0.86
CA GLY A 159 -3.35 -10.64 1.55
C GLY A 159 -3.26 -9.36 2.40
N THR A 160 -3.74 -8.23 1.89
CA THR A 160 -3.69 -6.96 2.63
C THR A 160 -4.59 -6.97 3.88
N VAL A 161 -5.77 -7.58 3.80
CA VAL A 161 -6.75 -7.59 4.90
C VAL A 161 -6.47 -8.73 5.89
N PHE A 162 -6.19 -9.93 5.37
CA PHE A 162 -6.08 -11.13 6.21
C PHE A 162 -4.67 -11.42 6.72
N ALA A 163 -3.60 -10.90 6.08
CA ALA A 163 -2.23 -11.12 6.56
C ALA A 163 -2.01 -10.62 7.99
N PHE A 164 -2.79 -9.63 8.43
CA PHE A 164 -2.78 -9.18 9.82
C PHE A 164 -3.21 -10.29 10.79
N LEU A 165 -4.24 -11.08 10.46
CA LEU A 165 -4.74 -12.16 11.31
C LEU A 165 -3.71 -13.30 11.46
N PHE A 166 -2.84 -13.47 10.47
CA PHE A 166 -1.80 -14.49 10.45
C PHE A 166 -0.40 -13.93 10.74
N SER A 167 -0.31 -12.72 11.27
CA SER A 167 0.96 -12.02 11.51
C SER A 167 1.92 -12.83 12.39
N GLY A 168 1.42 -13.52 13.42
CA GLY A 168 2.23 -14.39 14.27
C GLY A 168 2.86 -15.55 13.50
N ALA A 169 2.05 -16.31 12.77
CA ALA A 169 2.53 -17.44 11.96
C ALA A 169 3.53 -17.00 10.86
N ILE A 170 3.29 -15.84 10.25
CA ILE A 170 4.19 -15.26 9.24
C ILE A 170 5.51 -14.86 9.90
N LEU A 171 5.50 -14.27 11.08
CA LEU A 171 6.72 -13.92 11.82
C LEU A 171 7.53 -15.15 12.17
N GLU A 172 6.92 -16.18 12.74
CA GLU A 172 7.58 -17.47 13.07
C GLU A 172 8.22 -18.10 11.81
N PHE A 173 7.48 -18.12 10.70
CA PHE A 173 8.01 -18.63 9.44
C PHE A 173 9.24 -17.86 8.97
N ILE A 174 9.20 -16.52 9.04
CA ILE A 174 10.32 -15.65 8.63
C ILE A 174 11.50 -15.84 9.58
N GLU A 175 11.28 -15.95 10.88
CA GLU A 175 12.34 -16.17 11.88
C GLU A 175 13.09 -17.46 11.60
N HIS A 176 12.37 -18.55 11.33
CA HIS A 176 12.99 -19.81 10.91
C HIS A 176 13.78 -19.67 9.59
N PHE A 177 13.24 -18.95 8.63
CA PHE A 177 13.90 -18.73 7.35
C PHE A 177 15.19 -17.91 7.50
N VAL A 178 15.15 -16.81 8.24
CA VAL A 178 16.30 -15.93 8.50
C VAL A 178 17.37 -16.69 9.27
N PHE A 179 16.99 -17.47 10.30
CA PHE A 179 17.90 -18.30 11.05
C PHE A 179 18.61 -19.36 10.16
N ALA A 180 17.84 -20.04 9.29
CA ALA A 180 18.38 -21.05 8.38
C ALA A 180 19.30 -20.47 7.30
N SER A 181 19.11 -19.20 6.92
CA SER A 181 19.93 -18.52 5.90
C SER A 181 21.22 -17.88 6.44
N GLY A 182 21.41 -17.86 7.77
CA GLY A 182 22.62 -17.33 8.41
C GLY A 182 22.71 -15.80 8.44
N PHE A 183 21.57 -15.10 8.27
CA PHE A 183 21.47 -13.64 8.38
C PHE A 183 21.12 -13.20 9.79
#